data_1b63d1ad3d5ba7f7dfdd38449565a1f0
#
_entry.id   1b63d1ad3d5ba7f7dfdd38449565a1f0
#
_cell.length_a   1.000
_cell.length_b   1.000
_cell.length_c   1.000
_cell.angle_alpha   90.00
_cell.angle_beta   90.00
_cell.angle_gamma   90.00
#
_symmetry.space_group_name_H-M   'P 1'
#
loop_
_entity.id
_entity.type
_entity.pdbx_description
1 polymer ?
#
loop_
_entity_poly.entity_id
_entity_poly.type
_entity_poly.pdbx_seq_one_letter_code
_entity_poly.pdbx_strand_id
1 'polypeptide(L)'
;NLFRGEHASYNPILMNQILKEEWQWDGVVISDWGAVHDTHTAIIGGLDMEFGSWTDGLTEGTSNAYDNYWLANSYLKGIKEGIYTDKELNEKVRRVLRLTFRTAMNNDRPWGSMVSDAHKTACRKIGEEGIVLLQNNANLLPINLSKVKRIAVIGENAIKMMTVGGGSSSLKVKYEVTPLEGLKKRIGEQAEIIYARGYVGDPTGEYNGVKTGQNLKDDRSPKELRTEALQAVSYTHLT
;
A
#
# COMPACT_ATOMS: atom_id res chain seq x y z
N ASN A 1 -8.70 8.79 -11.15
CA ASN A 1 -10.16 8.94 -11.20
C ASN A 1 -10.55 10.24 -11.91
N LEU A 2 -11.76 10.30 -12.48
CA LEU A 2 -12.31 11.47 -13.15
C LEU A 2 -13.19 12.30 -12.20
N PHE A 3 -13.09 13.62 -12.32
CA PHE A 3 -14.00 14.58 -11.72
C PHE A 3 -14.55 15.49 -12.81
N ARG A 4 -15.85 15.44 -13.04
CA ARG A 4 -16.55 16.19 -14.12
C ARG A 4 -15.92 16.00 -15.51
N GLY A 5 -15.49 14.76 -15.82
CA GLY A 5 -14.94 14.40 -17.13
C GLY A 5 -13.42 14.54 -17.26
N GLU A 6 -12.74 15.21 -16.33
CA GLU A 6 -11.29 15.40 -16.33
C GLU A 6 -10.61 14.58 -15.23
N HIS A 7 -9.38 14.15 -15.48
CA HIS A 7 -8.58 13.44 -14.47
C HIS A 7 -8.26 14.32 -13.26
N ALA A 8 -8.48 13.81 -12.05
CA ALA A 8 -8.38 14.59 -10.82
C ALA A 8 -6.99 15.23 -10.60
N SER A 9 -5.91 14.55 -11.00
CA SER A 9 -4.53 15.04 -10.82
C SER A 9 -4.18 16.32 -11.58
N TYR A 10 -4.96 16.66 -12.59
CA TYR A 10 -4.80 17.90 -13.36
C TYR A 10 -6.14 18.56 -13.71
N ASN A 11 -7.13 18.35 -12.85
CA ASN A 11 -8.42 19.01 -13.00
C ASN A 11 -8.30 20.49 -12.56
N PRO A 12 -8.59 21.47 -13.42
CA PRO A 12 -8.38 22.88 -13.12
C PRO A 12 -9.25 23.39 -11.97
N ILE A 13 -10.43 22.83 -11.76
CA ILE A 13 -11.30 23.19 -10.64
C ILE A 13 -10.66 22.71 -9.33
N LEU A 14 -10.23 21.44 -9.28
CA LEU A 14 -9.66 20.88 -8.05
C LEU A 14 -8.28 21.46 -7.74
N MET A 15 -7.39 21.53 -8.76
CA MET A 15 -5.98 21.87 -8.52
C MET A 15 -5.71 23.37 -8.54
N ASN A 16 -6.31 24.12 -9.47
CA ASN A 16 -6.10 25.56 -9.51
C ASN A 16 -7.07 26.29 -8.62
N GLN A 17 -8.39 26.18 -8.89
CA GLN A 17 -9.38 26.97 -8.18
C GLN A 17 -9.45 26.63 -6.69
N ILE A 18 -9.69 25.36 -6.34
CA ILE A 18 -9.89 24.99 -4.94
C ILE A 18 -8.55 24.93 -4.20
N LEU A 19 -7.61 24.08 -4.67
CA LEU A 19 -6.39 23.82 -3.92
C LEU A 19 -5.45 25.04 -3.89
N LYS A 20 -5.13 25.61 -5.07
CA LYS A 20 -4.12 26.67 -5.16
C LYS A 20 -4.68 28.07 -4.87
N GLU A 21 -5.91 28.38 -5.30
CA GLU A 21 -6.51 29.69 -5.13
C GLU A 21 -7.32 29.83 -3.85
N GLU A 22 -8.36 29.00 -3.62
CA GLU A 22 -9.20 29.12 -2.43
C GLU A 22 -8.45 28.74 -1.15
N TRP A 23 -7.71 27.63 -1.17
CA TRP A 23 -6.95 27.17 -0.01
C TRP A 23 -5.55 27.80 0.11
N GLN A 24 -5.13 28.61 -0.87
CA GLN A 24 -3.80 29.25 -0.89
C GLN A 24 -2.66 28.25 -0.70
N TRP A 25 -2.85 27.01 -1.17
CA TRP A 25 -1.85 25.97 -0.99
C TRP A 25 -0.69 26.15 -1.99
N ASP A 26 0.52 26.22 -1.48
CA ASP A 26 1.72 26.55 -2.25
C ASP A 26 2.69 25.38 -2.46
N GLY A 27 2.28 24.15 -2.12
CA GLY A 27 3.04 22.93 -2.35
C GLY A 27 3.05 22.46 -3.80
N VAL A 28 3.49 21.22 -4.03
CA VAL A 28 3.63 20.57 -5.36
C VAL A 28 2.50 19.57 -5.58
N VAL A 29 1.80 19.68 -6.68
CA VAL A 29 0.87 18.64 -7.14
C VAL A 29 1.65 17.62 -7.96
N ILE A 30 1.66 16.38 -7.51
CA ILE A 30 2.35 15.25 -8.13
C ILE A 30 1.30 14.30 -8.68
N SER A 31 1.49 13.80 -9.90
CA SER A 31 0.60 12.77 -10.44
C SER A 31 0.82 11.42 -9.76
N ASP A 32 -0.18 10.59 -9.78
CA ASP A 32 -0.01 9.15 -9.60
C ASP A 32 0.66 8.54 -10.84
N TRP A 33 1.23 7.34 -10.72
CA TRP A 33 1.84 6.62 -11.86
C TRP A 33 0.79 6.29 -12.90
N GLY A 34 1.06 6.69 -14.14
CA GLY A 34 0.15 6.48 -15.27
C GLY A 34 -1.12 7.34 -15.25
N ALA A 35 -1.19 8.36 -14.40
CA ALA A 35 -2.39 9.19 -14.26
C ALA A 35 -2.44 10.42 -15.16
N VAL A 36 -1.41 10.68 -15.97
CA VAL A 36 -1.38 11.76 -16.96
C VAL A 36 -1.64 11.18 -18.33
N HIS A 37 -2.54 11.81 -19.09
CA HIS A 37 -2.98 11.32 -20.40
C HIS A 37 -2.97 12.38 -21.51
N ASP A 38 -2.63 13.61 -21.17
CA ASP A 38 -2.58 14.72 -22.12
C ASP A 38 -1.66 15.85 -21.64
N THR A 39 -0.84 16.37 -22.54
CA THR A 39 0.12 17.45 -22.24
C THR A 39 -0.58 18.76 -21.92
N HIS A 40 -1.56 19.17 -22.76
CA HIS A 40 -2.19 20.48 -22.63
C HIS A 40 -2.95 20.61 -21.31
N THR A 41 -3.83 19.64 -21.05
CA THR A 41 -4.62 19.65 -19.79
C THR A 41 -3.75 19.51 -18.55
N ALA A 42 -2.67 18.74 -18.59
CA ALA A 42 -1.71 18.64 -17.50
C ALA A 42 -0.99 19.97 -17.22
N ILE A 43 -0.66 20.74 -18.27
CA ILE A 43 -0.01 22.04 -18.12
C ILE A 43 -0.95 23.05 -17.47
N ILE A 44 -2.16 23.22 -18.03
CA ILE A 44 -3.10 24.25 -17.60
C ILE A 44 -3.93 23.83 -16.39
N GLY A 45 -4.10 22.53 -16.16
CA GLY A 45 -4.93 21.97 -15.10
C GLY A 45 -4.30 21.95 -13.71
N GLY A 46 -3.06 22.44 -13.58
CA GLY A 46 -2.44 22.64 -12.27
C GLY A 46 -1.54 21.50 -11.78
N LEU A 47 -1.20 20.52 -12.61
CA LEU A 47 -0.19 19.52 -12.30
C LEU A 47 1.20 20.17 -12.31
N ASP A 48 2.02 19.90 -11.30
CA ASP A 48 3.36 20.47 -11.21
C ASP A 48 4.46 19.47 -11.54
N MET A 49 4.25 18.18 -11.25
CA MET A 49 5.22 17.10 -11.50
C MET A 49 4.50 15.82 -11.93
N GLU A 50 5.00 15.19 -12.98
CA GLU A 50 4.48 13.94 -13.50
C GLU A 50 5.36 12.77 -13.08
N PHE A 51 4.72 11.68 -12.63
CA PHE A 51 5.37 10.41 -12.34
C PHE A 51 4.80 9.25 -13.15
N GLY A 52 5.71 8.44 -13.73
CA GLY A 52 5.43 7.12 -14.23
C GLY A 52 4.34 7.03 -15.30
N SER A 53 4.20 8.03 -16.17
CA SER A 53 3.22 7.97 -17.26
C SER A 53 3.56 6.87 -18.25
N TRP A 54 2.53 6.15 -18.67
CA TRP A 54 2.64 5.09 -19.65
C TRP A 54 2.63 5.70 -21.07
N THR A 55 3.82 6.13 -21.49
CA THR A 55 4.07 6.61 -22.85
C THR A 55 5.03 5.65 -23.56
N ASP A 56 5.20 5.79 -24.85
CA ASP A 56 5.99 4.87 -25.67
C ASP A 56 7.45 4.68 -25.22
N GLY A 57 7.98 5.56 -24.41
CA GLY A 57 9.34 5.49 -23.88
C GLY A 57 9.49 4.79 -22.53
N LEU A 58 8.40 4.39 -21.89
CA LEU A 58 8.42 3.73 -20.57
C LEU A 58 8.67 2.23 -20.67
N THR A 59 9.78 1.84 -21.28
CA THR A 59 10.25 0.46 -21.28
C THR A 59 11.33 0.32 -20.21
N GLU A 60 11.24 -0.72 -19.39
CA GLU A 60 12.26 -1.02 -18.38
C GLU A 60 13.67 -1.06 -19.01
N GLY A 61 14.62 -0.37 -18.39
CA GLY A 61 15.98 -0.25 -18.87
C GLY A 61 16.21 0.77 -19.99
N THR A 62 15.19 1.52 -20.40
CA THR A 62 15.33 2.58 -21.40
C THR A 62 15.85 3.86 -20.73
N SER A 63 17.02 4.35 -21.19
CA SER A 63 17.68 5.54 -20.59
C SER A 63 16.94 6.86 -20.85
N ASN A 64 16.07 6.90 -21.85
CA ASN A 64 15.29 8.07 -22.27
C ASN A 64 13.78 7.94 -21.98
N ALA A 65 13.40 7.05 -21.07
CA ALA A 65 11.99 6.82 -20.75
C ALA A 65 11.27 8.09 -20.26
N TYR A 66 11.98 8.96 -19.54
CA TYR A 66 11.43 10.22 -19.02
C TYR A 66 11.17 11.27 -20.10
N ASP A 67 11.90 11.24 -21.21
CA ASP A 67 11.75 12.20 -22.31
C ASP A 67 10.37 12.12 -22.98
N ASN A 68 9.73 10.97 -22.90
CA ASN A 68 8.42 10.72 -23.49
C ASN A 68 7.25 10.96 -22.51
N TYR A 69 7.49 11.47 -21.33
CA TYR A 69 6.42 11.89 -20.43
C TYR A 69 5.65 13.08 -21.02
N TRP A 70 4.40 13.24 -20.63
CA TRP A 70 3.53 14.31 -21.12
C TRP A 70 4.06 15.70 -20.79
N LEU A 71 4.69 15.87 -19.63
CA LEU A 71 5.35 17.11 -19.21
C LEU A 71 6.84 17.19 -19.59
N ALA A 72 7.31 16.37 -20.54
CA ALA A 72 8.69 16.37 -21.01
C ALA A 72 8.80 16.93 -22.44
N ASN A 73 9.24 16.11 -23.42
CA ASN A 73 9.49 16.57 -24.79
C ASN A 73 8.27 17.20 -25.48
N SER A 74 7.05 16.69 -25.22
CA SER A 74 5.82 17.28 -25.75
C SER A 74 5.62 18.70 -25.25
N TYR A 75 5.88 18.97 -23.96
CA TYR A 75 5.82 20.30 -23.38
C TYR A 75 6.92 21.21 -23.94
N LEU A 76 8.17 20.73 -24.00
CA LEU A 76 9.30 21.46 -24.56
C LEU A 76 9.06 21.84 -26.02
N LYS A 77 8.47 20.94 -26.80
CA LYS A 77 8.09 21.21 -28.17
C LYS A 77 7.05 22.35 -28.26
N GLY A 78 6.00 22.28 -27.41
CA GLY A 78 4.97 23.31 -27.36
C GLY A 78 5.50 24.70 -26.95
N ILE A 79 6.52 24.77 -26.08
CA ILE A 79 7.21 26.04 -25.77
C ILE A 79 7.97 26.55 -26.97
N LYS A 80 8.73 25.71 -27.68
CA LYS A 80 9.50 26.10 -28.88
C LYS A 80 8.58 26.58 -30.04
N GLU A 81 7.40 26.03 -30.15
CA GLU A 81 6.39 26.39 -31.13
C GLU A 81 5.51 27.59 -30.71
N GLY A 82 5.72 28.13 -29.51
CA GLY A 82 4.97 29.27 -28.97
C GLY A 82 3.54 28.94 -28.53
N ILE A 83 3.21 27.66 -28.36
CA ILE A 83 1.91 27.20 -27.89
C ILE A 83 1.80 27.44 -26.35
N TYR A 84 2.90 27.25 -25.64
CA TYR A 84 3.02 27.51 -24.21
C TYR A 84 4.07 28.58 -23.95
N THR A 85 3.96 29.22 -22.79
CA THR A 85 4.89 30.25 -22.35
C THR A 85 5.78 29.71 -21.22
N ASP A 86 6.86 30.44 -20.94
CA ASP A 86 7.72 30.13 -19.79
C ASP A 86 7.00 30.36 -18.43
N LYS A 87 5.86 31.02 -18.43
CA LYS A 87 5.12 31.35 -17.20
C LYS A 87 4.64 30.09 -16.48
N GLU A 88 4.00 29.17 -17.19
CA GLU A 88 3.48 27.92 -16.65
C GLU A 88 4.63 27.01 -16.17
N LEU A 89 5.71 26.93 -16.94
CA LEU A 89 6.90 26.17 -16.58
C LEU A 89 7.56 26.75 -15.31
N ASN A 90 7.75 28.06 -15.29
CA ASN A 90 8.36 28.75 -14.15
C ASN A 90 7.56 28.58 -12.85
N GLU A 91 6.22 28.53 -12.92
CA GLU A 91 5.40 28.27 -11.74
C GLU A 91 5.59 26.85 -11.22
N LYS A 92 5.62 25.84 -12.10
CA LYS A 92 5.90 24.45 -11.72
C LYS A 92 7.29 24.31 -11.09
N VAL A 93 8.31 24.89 -11.73
CA VAL A 93 9.69 24.89 -11.22
C VAL A 93 9.77 25.58 -9.84
N ARG A 94 9.10 26.73 -9.65
CA ARG A 94 9.05 27.43 -8.36
C ARG A 94 8.49 26.55 -7.25
N ARG A 95 7.42 25.79 -7.52
CA ARG A 95 6.81 24.89 -6.56
C ARG A 95 7.74 23.74 -6.21
N VAL A 96 8.39 23.12 -7.19
CA VAL A 96 9.38 22.05 -6.97
C VAL A 96 10.57 22.55 -6.17
N LEU A 97 11.13 23.71 -6.52
CA LEU A 97 12.23 24.32 -5.76
C LEU A 97 11.81 24.67 -4.34
N ARG A 98 10.63 25.22 -4.14
CA ARG A 98 10.09 25.52 -2.80
C ARG A 98 10.00 24.24 -1.95
N LEU A 99 9.50 23.14 -2.52
CA LEU A 99 9.48 21.84 -1.83
C LEU A 99 10.90 21.41 -1.46
N THR A 100 11.83 21.49 -2.40
CA THR A 100 13.23 21.09 -2.20
C THR A 100 13.88 21.90 -1.08
N PHE A 101 13.71 23.24 -1.09
CA PHE A 101 14.25 24.11 -0.02
C PHE A 101 13.61 23.86 1.34
N ARG A 102 12.31 23.56 1.37
CA ARG A 102 11.60 23.26 2.63
C ARG A 102 11.91 21.88 3.18
N THR A 103 12.37 20.96 2.36
CA THR A 103 12.61 19.56 2.74
C THR A 103 14.08 19.15 2.64
N ALA A 104 14.55 18.74 1.50
CA ALA A 104 15.87 18.14 1.32
C ALA A 104 17.02 19.12 1.67
N MET A 105 16.85 20.41 1.43
CA MET A 105 17.84 21.45 1.71
C MET A 105 17.61 22.17 3.05
N ASN A 106 16.62 21.82 3.81
CA ASN A 106 16.38 22.38 5.14
C ASN A 106 17.10 21.56 6.20
N ASN A 107 18.24 22.03 6.66
CA ASN A 107 19.04 21.35 7.67
C ASN A 107 18.42 21.40 9.08
N ASP A 108 17.50 22.33 9.34
CA ASP A 108 16.86 22.52 10.64
C ASP A 108 15.63 21.61 10.83
N ARG A 109 15.19 20.92 9.78
CA ARG A 109 14.07 20.00 9.90
C ARG A 109 14.45 18.77 10.70
N PRO A 110 13.59 18.30 11.61
CA PRO A 110 13.85 17.05 12.32
C PRO A 110 13.81 15.86 11.35
N TRP A 111 14.76 14.97 11.48
CA TRP A 111 14.72 13.67 10.82
C TRP A 111 13.75 12.78 11.57
N GLY A 112 12.90 12.08 10.84
CA GLY A 112 12.02 11.09 11.43
C GLY A 112 12.79 9.87 11.94
N SER A 113 12.07 8.95 12.56
CA SER A 113 12.57 7.64 12.97
C SER A 113 11.87 6.53 12.20
N MET A 114 12.49 5.36 12.10
CA MET A 114 11.90 4.19 11.48
C MET A 114 11.81 3.04 12.48
N VAL A 115 10.68 2.32 12.44
CA VAL A 115 10.48 1.08 13.21
C VAL A 115 10.73 1.25 14.71
N SER A 116 10.37 2.41 15.27
CA SER A 116 10.41 2.65 16.72
C SER A 116 9.29 1.88 17.42
N ASP A 117 9.38 1.73 18.75
CA ASP A 117 8.33 1.07 19.53
C ASP A 117 7.01 1.87 19.51
N ALA A 118 7.08 3.20 19.38
CA ALA A 118 5.93 4.04 19.16
C ALA A 118 5.24 3.71 17.82
N HIS A 119 6.00 3.50 16.74
CA HIS A 119 5.45 3.08 15.44
C HIS A 119 4.78 1.70 15.52
N LYS A 120 5.41 0.73 16.19
CA LYS A 120 4.82 -0.61 16.40
C LYS A 120 3.50 -0.54 17.16
N THR A 121 3.47 0.29 18.22
CA THR A 121 2.26 0.52 19.02
C THR A 121 1.15 1.17 18.17
N ALA A 122 1.49 2.20 17.38
CA ALA A 122 0.54 2.87 16.49
C ALA A 122 0.00 1.90 15.43
N CYS A 123 0.85 1.11 14.76
CA CYS A 123 0.41 0.11 13.78
C CYS A 123 -0.55 -0.91 14.39
N ARG A 124 -0.24 -1.40 15.60
CA ARG A 124 -1.13 -2.32 16.31
C ARG A 124 -2.47 -1.68 16.63
N LYS A 125 -2.47 -0.46 17.17
CA LYS A 125 -3.69 0.27 17.50
C LYS A 125 -4.56 0.54 16.28
N ILE A 126 -3.97 0.95 15.15
CA ILE A 126 -4.70 1.13 13.89
C ILE A 126 -5.32 -0.19 13.44
N GLY A 127 -4.59 -1.30 13.52
CA GLY A 127 -5.12 -2.62 13.19
C GLY A 127 -6.27 -3.03 14.10
N GLU A 128 -6.14 -2.84 15.42
CA GLU A 128 -7.19 -3.15 16.41
C GLU A 128 -8.45 -2.30 16.17
N GLU A 129 -8.32 -1.01 15.90
CA GLU A 129 -9.45 -0.10 15.63
C GLU A 129 -10.08 -0.32 14.26
N GLY A 130 -9.34 -0.89 13.29
CA GLY A 130 -9.84 -1.22 11.96
C GLY A 130 -10.69 -2.50 11.88
N ILE A 131 -10.67 -3.34 12.94
CA ILE A 131 -11.40 -4.60 12.97
C ILE A 131 -12.87 -4.34 13.34
N VAL A 132 -13.80 -4.77 12.48
CA VAL A 132 -15.25 -4.67 12.71
C VAL A 132 -15.81 -6.03 13.04
N LEU A 133 -16.39 -6.18 14.25
CA LEU A 133 -17.07 -7.40 14.66
C LEU A 133 -18.49 -7.43 14.11
N LEU A 134 -18.72 -8.19 13.04
CA LEU A 134 -20.02 -8.25 12.36
C LEU A 134 -21.04 -9.09 13.12
N GLN A 135 -20.61 -10.12 13.87
CA GLN A 135 -21.47 -11.03 14.60
C GLN A 135 -20.72 -11.63 15.78
N ASN A 136 -21.39 -11.74 16.93
CA ASN A 136 -20.84 -12.38 18.14
C ASN A 136 -21.95 -13.15 18.88
N ASN A 137 -22.31 -14.30 18.37
CA ASN A 137 -23.34 -15.15 18.97
C ASN A 137 -22.87 -15.68 20.32
N ALA A 138 -23.78 -15.69 21.29
CA ALA A 138 -23.51 -16.15 22.64
C ALA A 138 -22.34 -15.44 23.35
N ASN A 139 -21.94 -14.25 22.88
CA ASN A 139 -20.79 -13.51 23.42
C ASN A 139 -19.49 -14.34 23.48
N LEU A 140 -19.23 -15.11 22.42
CA LEU A 140 -18.05 -15.95 22.29
C LEU A 140 -16.73 -15.13 22.35
N LEU A 141 -16.77 -13.95 21.79
CA LEU A 141 -15.63 -13.03 21.82
C LEU A 141 -15.87 -11.91 22.86
N PRO A 142 -14.83 -11.49 23.59
CA PRO A 142 -13.45 -12.02 23.59
C PRO A 142 -13.37 -13.43 24.18
N ILE A 143 -12.45 -14.24 23.64
CA ILE A 143 -12.24 -15.61 24.13
C ILE A 143 -11.80 -15.58 25.60
N ASN A 144 -12.52 -16.30 26.45
CA ASN A 144 -12.16 -16.44 27.86
C ASN A 144 -11.15 -17.58 28.05
N LEU A 145 -9.86 -17.26 28.12
CA LEU A 145 -8.79 -18.23 28.25
C LEU A 145 -8.80 -19.02 29.58
N SER A 146 -9.55 -18.59 30.60
CA SER A 146 -9.73 -19.40 31.81
C SER A 146 -10.63 -20.63 31.55
N LYS A 147 -11.52 -20.54 30.58
CA LYS A 147 -12.47 -21.60 30.18
C LYS A 147 -12.01 -22.38 28.96
N VAL A 148 -11.40 -21.72 27.98
CA VAL A 148 -10.95 -22.34 26.75
C VAL A 148 -9.53 -22.87 26.92
N LYS A 149 -9.37 -24.19 26.72
CA LYS A 149 -8.07 -24.86 26.86
C LYS A 149 -7.39 -25.18 25.55
N ARG A 150 -8.16 -25.21 24.44
CA ARG A 150 -7.66 -25.49 23.11
C ARG A 150 -8.27 -24.55 22.08
N ILE A 151 -7.45 -24.12 21.13
CA ILE A 151 -7.86 -23.23 20.03
C ILE A 151 -7.34 -23.83 18.73
N ALA A 152 -8.25 -24.20 17.85
CA ALA A 152 -7.88 -24.63 16.49
C ALA A 152 -7.70 -23.41 15.60
N VAL A 153 -6.56 -23.29 14.94
CA VAL A 153 -6.25 -22.27 13.93
C VAL A 153 -6.09 -22.98 12.61
N ILE A 154 -6.98 -22.67 11.65
CA ILE A 154 -7.04 -23.39 10.38
C ILE A 154 -6.88 -22.42 9.22
N GLY A 155 -6.08 -22.81 8.24
CA GLY A 155 -5.90 -22.08 7.00
C GLY A 155 -4.48 -21.59 6.76
N GLU A 156 -4.12 -21.49 5.50
CA GLU A 156 -2.81 -21.05 5.02
C GLU A 156 -2.50 -19.60 5.46
N ASN A 157 -3.50 -18.75 5.48
CA ASN A 157 -3.33 -17.34 5.86
C ASN A 157 -2.89 -17.14 7.32
N ALA A 158 -3.04 -18.16 8.16
CA ALA A 158 -2.51 -18.13 9.52
C ALA A 158 -0.97 -18.07 9.58
N ILE A 159 -0.29 -18.57 8.56
CA ILE A 159 1.18 -18.62 8.46
C ILE A 159 1.72 -17.77 7.32
N LYS A 160 0.86 -17.22 6.47
CA LYS A 160 1.29 -16.44 5.30
C LYS A 160 1.69 -15.03 5.70
N MET A 161 2.85 -14.60 5.25
CA MET A 161 3.30 -13.21 5.36
C MET A 161 2.55 -12.37 4.33
N MET A 162 1.87 -11.31 4.76
CA MET A 162 0.97 -10.52 3.92
C MET A 162 1.08 -9.01 4.14
N THR A 163 2.24 -8.53 4.59
CA THR A 163 2.48 -7.08 4.73
C THR A 163 2.59 -6.38 3.38
N VAL A 164 2.79 -7.16 2.33
CA VAL A 164 2.91 -6.66 0.96
C VAL A 164 1.56 -6.72 0.28
N GLY A 165 1.05 -5.55 -0.16
CA GLY A 165 -0.20 -5.48 -0.93
C GLY A 165 -0.03 -5.67 -2.44
N GLY A 166 1.21 -5.84 -2.92
CA GLY A 166 1.56 -5.89 -4.34
C GLY A 166 1.67 -4.51 -4.98
N GLY A 167 2.29 -4.42 -6.15
CA GLY A 167 2.49 -3.17 -6.89
C GLY A 167 3.15 -2.08 -6.04
N SER A 168 2.55 -0.90 -6.01
CA SER A 168 3.04 0.26 -5.25
C SER A 168 2.99 0.09 -3.73
N SER A 169 2.26 -0.89 -3.21
CA SER A 169 2.21 -1.22 -1.78
C SER A 169 3.22 -2.31 -1.36
N SER A 170 4.21 -2.59 -2.20
CA SER A 170 5.29 -3.55 -1.91
C SER A 170 6.29 -2.95 -0.92
N LEU A 171 6.00 -3.10 0.36
CA LEU A 171 6.85 -2.57 1.43
C LEU A 171 8.00 -3.53 1.76
N LYS A 172 9.19 -2.99 1.99
CA LYS A 172 10.31 -3.71 2.59
C LYS A 172 10.23 -3.57 4.10
N VAL A 173 9.53 -4.49 4.75
CA VAL A 173 9.36 -4.46 6.20
C VAL A 173 10.58 -5.05 6.91
N LYS A 174 10.84 -4.61 8.13
CA LYS A 174 11.95 -5.12 8.94
C LYS A 174 11.66 -6.53 9.46
N TYR A 175 10.40 -6.83 9.75
CA TYR A 175 9.90 -8.12 10.20
C TYR A 175 8.40 -8.19 9.96
N GLU A 176 7.88 -9.40 9.92
CA GLU A 176 6.44 -9.66 9.92
C GLU A 176 6.05 -10.52 11.10
N VAL A 177 4.80 -10.45 11.50
CA VAL A 177 4.22 -11.33 12.51
C VAL A 177 2.99 -11.97 11.89
N THR A 178 3.05 -13.26 11.64
CA THR A 178 1.90 -13.99 11.11
C THR A 178 0.77 -14.09 12.15
N PRO A 179 -0.50 -14.27 11.73
CA PRO A 179 -1.61 -14.48 12.68
C PRO A 179 -1.34 -15.57 13.71
N LEU A 180 -0.79 -16.70 13.26
CA LEU A 180 -0.46 -17.83 14.15
C LEU A 180 0.59 -17.47 15.19
N GLU A 181 1.66 -16.76 14.79
CA GLU A 181 2.70 -16.30 15.72
C GLU A 181 2.15 -15.28 16.72
N GLY A 182 1.32 -14.36 16.24
CA GLY A 182 0.65 -13.37 17.08
C GLY A 182 -0.24 -14.02 18.13
N LEU A 183 -1.03 -15.02 17.73
CA LEU A 183 -1.88 -15.79 18.64
C LEU A 183 -1.03 -16.57 19.67
N LYS A 184 -0.01 -17.30 19.24
CA LYS A 184 0.90 -18.02 20.14
C LYS A 184 1.55 -17.09 21.15
N LYS A 185 2.04 -15.95 20.71
CA LYS A 185 2.64 -14.94 21.59
C LYS A 185 1.65 -14.36 22.59
N ARG A 186 0.41 -14.12 22.17
CA ARG A 186 -0.64 -13.51 23.00
C ARG A 186 -1.22 -14.48 24.03
N ILE A 187 -1.43 -15.72 23.62
CA ILE A 187 -2.08 -16.76 24.43
C ILE A 187 -1.06 -17.40 25.39
N GLY A 188 0.19 -17.60 24.92
CA GLY A 188 1.23 -18.26 25.71
C GLY A 188 0.81 -19.68 26.10
N GLU A 189 0.99 -20.01 27.38
CA GLU A 189 0.65 -21.33 27.95
C GLU A 189 -0.79 -21.43 28.46
N GLN A 190 -1.62 -20.38 28.30
CA GLN A 190 -2.98 -20.37 28.84
C GLN A 190 -3.92 -21.32 28.09
N ALA A 191 -3.66 -21.58 26.82
CA ALA A 191 -4.38 -22.54 26.00
C ALA A 191 -3.47 -23.16 24.94
N GLU A 192 -3.73 -24.41 24.60
CA GLU A 192 -3.07 -25.11 23.49
C GLU A 192 -3.55 -24.56 22.15
N ILE A 193 -2.62 -24.19 21.24
CA ILE A 193 -2.96 -23.83 19.87
C ILE A 193 -2.63 -24.99 18.96
N ILE A 194 -3.66 -25.55 18.33
CA ILE A 194 -3.56 -26.58 17.31
C ILE A 194 -3.68 -25.91 15.94
N TYR A 195 -2.61 -25.97 15.15
CA TYR A 195 -2.62 -25.45 13.79
C TYR A 195 -2.83 -26.59 12.78
N ALA A 196 -3.74 -26.37 11.85
CA ALA A 196 -3.94 -27.22 10.67
C ALA A 196 -4.01 -26.35 9.40
N ARG A 197 -3.24 -26.70 8.38
CA ARG A 197 -3.19 -25.88 7.17
C ARG A 197 -4.50 -25.92 6.39
N GLY A 198 -5.11 -27.11 6.28
CA GLY A 198 -6.41 -27.32 5.62
C GLY A 198 -6.37 -27.27 4.10
N TYR A 199 -5.59 -26.40 3.49
CA TYR A 199 -5.42 -26.26 2.04
C TYR A 199 -4.09 -25.60 1.68
N VAL A 200 -3.70 -25.73 0.41
CA VAL A 200 -2.60 -24.97 -0.19
C VAL A 200 -3.19 -24.08 -1.26
N GLY A 201 -3.05 -22.76 -1.08
CA GLY A 201 -3.49 -21.76 -2.06
C GLY A 201 -2.37 -21.42 -3.04
N ASP A 202 -1.31 -20.80 -2.53
CA ASP A 202 -0.16 -20.40 -3.32
C ASP A 202 1.13 -20.97 -2.71
N PRO A 203 1.74 -21.99 -3.34
CA PRO A 203 2.94 -22.63 -2.82
C PRO A 203 4.18 -21.74 -2.93
N THR A 204 4.16 -20.69 -3.75
CA THR A 204 5.33 -19.83 -3.98
C THR A 204 5.44 -18.69 -2.97
N GLY A 205 4.38 -18.41 -2.22
CA GLY A 205 4.32 -17.26 -1.34
C GLY A 205 4.28 -15.92 -2.08
N GLU A 206 3.82 -15.92 -3.33
CA GLU A 206 3.59 -14.67 -4.07
C GLU A 206 2.25 -14.04 -3.67
N TYR A 207 2.23 -12.71 -3.68
CA TYR A 207 1.00 -11.95 -3.53
C TYR A 207 1.00 -10.78 -4.51
N ASN A 208 0.02 -10.75 -5.41
CA ASN A 208 -0.09 -9.75 -6.48
C ASN A 208 1.24 -9.54 -7.25
N GLY A 209 1.91 -10.63 -7.61
CA GLY A 209 3.19 -10.60 -8.34
C GLY A 209 4.41 -10.25 -7.49
N VAL A 210 4.26 -10.10 -6.19
CA VAL A 210 5.38 -9.82 -5.28
C VAL A 210 5.75 -11.07 -4.49
N LYS A 211 7.02 -11.45 -4.58
CA LYS A 211 7.57 -12.58 -3.82
C LYS A 211 7.78 -12.17 -2.37
N THR A 212 7.14 -12.88 -1.45
CA THR A 212 7.33 -12.67 -0.01
C THR A 212 8.61 -13.36 0.52
N GLY A 213 9.24 -14.19 -0.28
CA GLY A 213 10.37 -15.06 0.12
C GLY A 213 9.96 -16.25 0.97
N GLN A 214 8.68 -16.45 1.22
CA GLN A 214 8.15 -17.55 2.00
C GLN A 214 7.86 -18.76 1.10
N ASN A 215 8.47 -19.91 1.40
CA ASN A 215 8.14 -21.15 0.73
C ASN A 215 6.96 -21.83 1.44
N LEU A 216 5.81 -21.83 0.80
CA LEU A 216 4.57 -22.43 1.30
C LEU A 216 4.24 -23.78 0.63
N LYS A 217 5.22 -24.39 -0.04
CA LYS A 217 5.02 -25.71 -0.63
C LYS A 217 4.64 -26.75 0.44
N ASP A 218 3.70 -27.58 0.12
CA ASP A 218 3.25 -28.70 0.96
C ASP A 218 2.96 -29.90 0.05
N ASP A 219 3.61 -31.02 0.29
CA ASP A 219 3.50 -32.20 -0.57
C ASP A 219 2.32 -33.12 -0.18
N ARG A 220 1.58 -32.78 0.88
CA ARG A 220 0.38 -33.52 1.30
C ARG A 220 -0.78 -33.30 0.32
N SER A 221 -1.57 -34.32 0.12
CA SER A 221 -2.77 -34.22 -0.71
C SER A 221 -3.84 -33.32 -0.08
N PRO A 222 -4.75 -32.77 -0.87
CA PRO A 222 -5.90 -32.02 -0.35
C PRO A 222 -6.77 -32.81 0.63
N LYS A 223 -6.81 -34.13 0.50
CA LYS A 223 -7.55 -34.98 1.43
C LYS A 223 -6.87 -35.06 2.79
N GLU A 224 -5.55 -35.21 2.83
CA GLU A 224 -4.77 -35.25 4.07
C GLU A 224 -4.88 -33.92 4.82
N LEU A 225 -4.73 -32.78 4.12
CA LEU A 225 -4.87 -31.46 4.70
C LEU A 225 -6.26 -31.22 5.31
N ARG A 226 -7.32 -31.65 4.62
CA ARG A 226 -8.70 -31.55 5.17
C ARG A 226 -8.90 -32.47 6.36
N THR A 227 -8.33 -33.69 6.32
CA THR A 227 -8.44 -34.61 7.45
C THR A 227 -7.78 -34.05 8.70
N GLU A 228 -6.58 -33.50 8.58
CA GLU A 228 -5.89 -32.81 9.68
C GLU A 228 -6.74 -31.67 10.26
N ALA A 229 -7.32 -30.84 9.39
CA ALA A 229 -8.20 -29.73 9.83
C ALA A 229 -9.45 -30.23 10.58
N LEU A 230 -10.08 -31.30 10.08
CA LEU A 230 -11.23 -31.92 10.77
C LEU A 230 -10.84 -32.50 12.12
N GLN A 231 -9.67 -33.13 12.22
CA GLN A 231 -9.14 -33.60 13.51
C GLN A 231 -8.93 -32.45 14.49
N ALA A 232 -8.32 -31.34 14.04
CA ALA A 232 -8.11 -30.16 14.87
C ALA A 232 -9.44 -29.61 15.42
N VAL A 233 -10.52 -29.61 14.64
CA VAL A 233 -11.86 -29.15 15.06
C VAL A 233 -12.51 -30.17 16.02
N SER A 234 -12.36 -31.47 15.80
CA SER A 234 -13.01 -32.49 16.64
C SER A 234 -12.56 -32.47 18.09
N TYR A 235 -11.37 -31.99 18.35
CA TYR A 235 -10.87 -31.81 19.73
C TYR A 235 -11.49 -30.60 20.45
N THR A 236 -12.20 -29.72 19.76
CA THR A 236 -12.80 -28.51 20.36
C THR A 236 -14.21 -28.71 20.90
N HIS A 237 -14.88 -29.83 20.57
CA HIS A 237 -16.27 -30.12 20.96
C HIS A 237 -16.42 -31.17 22.06
N LEU A 238 -15.34 -31.60 22.70
CA LEU A 238 -15.36 -32.66 23.74
C LEU A 238 -15.30 -32.11 25.18
N THR A 239 -15.83 -30.90 25.42
CA THR A 239 -16.02 -30.39 26.78
C THR A 239 -17.39 -29.80 26.95
#